data_48b3bae8a3c662df0382eb0e351324ea
#
_entry.id   48b3bae8a3c662df0382eb0e351324ea
#
_cell.length_a   1.000
_cell.length_b   1.000
_cell.length_c   1.000
_cell.angle_alpha   90.00
_cell.angle_beta   90.00
_cell.angle_gamma   90.00
#
_symmetry.space_group_name_H-M   'P 1'
#
loop_
_entity.id
_entity.type
_entity.pdbx_description
1 polymer ?
#
loop_
_entity_poly.entity_id
_entity_poly.type
_entity_poly.pdbx_seq_one_letter_code
_entity_poly.pdbx_strand_id
1 'polypeptide(L)'
;MAKFVAFFSTICLIGLLLAIFIPQGHLRTFDSQAIVKEVRPLNELATVKYGIEKVIGMKEEKSPVGEESILLLVRGTVVAGINLASLSSNDVSISSDGVAKIHLMKPEIQAAYIDEKYTKVWDRGITWWTPWVSPDLDLEHKARMQAIDDIKLEALQMGILAEAQRSVEVDLRSILQAFGIQKTLFVFGT
;
A
#
# COMPACT_ATOMS: atom_id res chain seq x y z
N MET A 1 -29.60 52.78 -46.95
CA MET A 1 -28.28 52.58 -46.32
C MET A 1 -28.35 52.35 -44.80
N ALA A 2 -29.17 53.11 -44.04
CA ALA A 2 -29.25 52.94 -42.58
C ALA A 2 -29.67 51.52 -42.06
N LYS A 3 -30.60 50.83 -42.77
CA LYS A 3 -31.10 49.51 -42.42
C LYS A 3 -30.01 48.38 -42.58
N PHE A 4 -29.08 48.55 -43.53
CA PHE A 4 -27.99 47.62 -43.76
C PHE A 4 -26.90 47.73 -42.67
N VAL A 5 -26.62 48.93 -42.16
CA VAL A 5 -25.67 49.18 -41.09
C VAL A 5 -26.16 48.62 -39.76
N ALA A 6 -27.48 48.76 -39.48
CA ALA A 6 -28.10 48.22 -38.28
C ALA A 6 -28.06 46.67 -38.26
N PHE A 7 -28.29 46.02 -39.41
CA PHE A 7 -28.27 44.57 -39.54
C PHE A 7 -26.83 43.99 -39.35
N PHE A 8 -25.83 44.67 -39.87
CA PHE A 8 -24.44 44.28 -39.71
C PHE A 8 -23.93 44.47 -38.26
N SER A 9 -24.41 45.53 -37.58
CA SER A 9 -24.11 45.79 -36.17
C SER A 9 -24.67 44.71 -35.22
N THR A 10 -25.92 44.23 -35.49
CA THR A 10 -26.54 43.18 -34.68
C THR A 10 -25.85 41.82 -34.85
N ILE A 11 -25.39 41.47 -36.06
CA ILE A 11 -24.66 40.24 -36.31
C ILE A 11 -23.29 40.26 -35.61
N CYS A 12 -22.62 41.42 -35.66
CA CYS A 12 -21.32 41.59 -34.98
C CYS A 12 -21.46 41.49 -33.45
N LEU A 13 -22.54 42.01 -32.87
CA LEU A 13 -22.81 41.95 -31.43
C LEU A 13 -23.13 40.51 -30.98
N ILE A 14 -23.90 39.76 -31.80
CA ILE A 14 -24.23 38.36 -31.55
C ILE A 14 -22.94 37.49 -31.64
N GLY A 15 -22.08 37.76 -32.64
CA GLY A 15 -20.78 37.08 -32.76
C GLY A 15 -19.87 37.32 -31.58
N LEU A 16 -19.84 38.56 -31.05
CA LEU A 16 -19.05 38.90 -29.87
C LEU A 16 -19.60 38.25 -28.60
N LEU A 17 -20.91 38.18 -28.44
CA LEU A 17 -21.58 37.48 -27.33
C LEU A 17 -21.34 35.97 -27.40
N LEU A 18 -21.36 35.35 -28.56
CA LEU A 18 -21.05 33.94 -28.75
C LEU A 18 -19.57 33.65 -28.44
N ALA A 19 -18.64 34.53 -28.76
CA ALA A 19 -17.22 34.36 -28.45
C ALA A 19 -16.95 34.40 -26.94
N ILE A 20 -17.74 35.13 -26.14
CA ILE A 20 -17.63 35.18 -24.68
C ILE A 20 -18.23 33.90 -24.03
N PHE A 21 -19.19 33.25 -24.68
CA PHE A 21 -19.86 32.06 -24.21
C PHE A 21 -19.16 30.75 -24.65
N ILE A 22 -18.16 30.79 -25.52
CA ILE A 22 -17.32 29.61 -25.79
C ILE A 22 -16.51 29.39 -24.55
N PRO A 23 -16.76 28.30 -23.76
CA PRO A 23 -15.90 28.00 -22.64
C PRO A 23 -14.50 27.78 -23.21
N GLN A 24 -13.59 28.68 -22.92
CA GLN A 24 -12.15 28.45 -23.14
C GLN A 24 -11.83 27.23 -22.27
N GLY A 25 -11.90 26.04 -22.87
CA GLY A 25 -11.41 24.82 -22.27
C GLY A 25 -9.95 25.11 -21.90
N HIS A 26 -9.73 25.47 -20.66
CA HIS A 26 -8.41 25.46 -20.10
C HIS A 26 -7.95 24.02 -20.23
N LEU A 27 -7.15 23.75 -21.25
CA LEU A 27 -6.28 22.57 -21.26
C LEU A 27 -5.39 22.75 -20.03
N ARG A 28 -5.86 22.22 -18.89
CA ARG A 28 -4.99 22.05 -17.72
C ARG A 28 -3.87 21.15 -18.20
N THR A 29 -2.75 21.74 -18.54
CA THR A 29 -1.50 21.01 -18.73
C THR A 29 -1.15 20.47 -17.37
N PHE A 30 -1.54 19.20 -17.13
CA PHE A 30 -1.14 18.51 -15.92
C PHE A 30 0.38 18.32 -15.98
N ASP A 31 1.07 18.95 -15.05
CA ASP A 31 2.51 18.77 -14.88
C ASP A 31 2.76 17.52 -14.05
N SER A 32 3.68 16.69 -14.51
CA SER A 32 4.13 15.49 -13.79
C SER A 32 4.63 15.83 -12.36
N GLN A 33 5.23 17.00 -12.18
CA GLN A 33 5.69 17.48 -10.86
C GLN A 33 4.52 17.74 -9.91
N ALA A 34 3.39 18.25 -10.42
CA ALA A 34 2.19 18.48 -9.61
C ALA A 34 1.63 17.17 -9.10
N ILE A 35 1.55 16.13 -9.94
CA ILE A 35 1.08 14.80 -9.54
C ILE A 35 1.99 14.21 -8.44
N VAL A 36 3.31 14.25 -8.63
CA VAL A 36 4.26 13.73 -7.63
C VAL A 36 4.13 14.45 -6.30
N LYS A 37 3.95 15.77 -6.32
CA LYS A 37 3.77 16.57 -5.09
C LYS A 37 2.55 16.14 -4.29
N GLU A 38 1.45 15.79 -4.96
CA GLU A 38 0.21 15.36 -4.31
C GLU A 38 0.23 13.89 -3.89
N VAL A 39 0.89 13.02 -4.64
CA VAL A 39 0.92 11.56 -4.38
C VAL A 39 1.96 11.18 -3.34
N ARG A 40 3.13 11.81 -3.34
CA ARG A 40 4.23 11.45 -2.42
C ARG A 40 3.87 11.51 -0.93
N PRO A 41 3.10 12.50 -0.42
CA PRO A 41 2.69 12.54 0.98
C PRO A 41 1.75 11.40 1.40
N LEU A 42 1.16 10.67 0.45
CA LEU A 42 0.20 9.59 0.68
C LEU A 42 0.86 8.24 0.98
N ASN A 43 2.17 8.23 1.21
CA ASN A 43 2.93 7.00 1.45
C ASN A 43 2.30 6.08 2.52
N GLU A 44 1.72 6.66 3.56
CA GLU A 44 1.08 5.92 4.66
C GLU A 44 -0.34 5.41 4.31
N LEU A 45 -1.00 5.98 3.30
CA LEU A 45 -2.35 5.57 2.90
C LEU A 45 -2.36 4.31 2.02
N ALA A 46 -1.24 4.00 1.40
CA ALA A 46 -1.10 2.88 0.48
C ALA A 46 -0.78 1.55 1.20
N THR A 47 -1.43 1.27 2.32
CA THR A 47 -1.13 0.10 3.15
C THR A 47 -2.34 -0.79 3.40
N VAL A 48 -2.11 -2.10 3.31
CA VAL A 48 -3.06 -3.15 3.71
C VAL A 48 -2.54 -3.83 4.96
N LYS A 49 -3.44 -4.15 5.91
CA LYS A 49 -3.09 -4.80 7.17
C LYS A 49 -3.85 -6.12 7.31
N TYR A 50 -3.11 -7.20 7.54
CA TYR A 50 -3.68 -8.50 7.89
C TYR A 50 -3.43 -8.80 9.36
N GLY A 51 -4.51 -9.13 10.07
CA GLY A 51 -4.42 -9.70 11.41
C GLY A 51 -4.45 -11.22 11.32
N ILE A 52 -3.43 -11.89 11.85
CA ILE A 52 -3.26 -13.35 11.78
C ILE A 52 -3.15 -13.91 13.20
N GLU A 53 -3.96 -14.92 13.49
CA GLU A 53 -3.84 -15.71 14.73
C GLU A 53 -3.33 -17.10 14.39
N LYS A 54 -2.31 -17.56 15.12
CA LYS A 54 -1.66 -18.84 14.87
C LYS A 54 -1.14 -19.47 16.16
N VAL A 55 -1.12 -20.80 16.19
CA VAL A 55 -0.41 -21.55 17.23
C VAL A 55 0.95 -21.96 16.68
N ILE A 56 2.02 -21.55 17.36
CA ILE A 56 3.40 -21.85 17.01
C ILE A 56 3.95 -22.83 18.03
N GLY A 57 4.43 -23.96 17.54
CA GLY A 57 5.14 -24.96 18.35
C GLY A 57 6.63 -24.92 18.04
N MET A 58 7.46 -24.90 19.08
CA MET A 58 8.90 -25.07 18.95
C MET A 58 9.38 -26.15 19.91
N LYS A 59 10.33 -26.95 19.45
CA LYS A 59 11.00 -27.98 20.24
C LYS A 59 12.49 -27.82 20.13
N GLU A 60 13.18 -28.04 21.23
CA GLU A 60 14.63 -28.00 21.33
C GLU A 60 15.16 -29.23 22.05
N GLU A 61 16.11 -29.90 21.42
CA GLU A 61 16.80 -31.04 22.06
C GLU A 61 17.78 -30.56 23.11
N LYS A 62 17.81 -31.23 24.25
CA LYS A 62 18.68 -30.93 25.36
C LYS A 62 19.77 -31.98 25.49
N SER A 63 21.01 -31.53 25.62
CA SER A 63 22.17 -32.41 25.87
C SER A 63 22.30 -32.73 27.37
N PRO A 64 22.64 -33.96 27.75
CA PRO A 64 22.94 -35.13 26.92
C PRO A 64 21.68 -35.89 26.46
N VAL A 65 20.52 -35.68 27.09
CA VAL A 65 19.24 -36.31 26.76
C VAL A 65 18.10 -35.41 27.26
N GLY A 66 17.10 -35.24 26.47
CA GLY A 66 15.88 -34.50 26.83
C GLY A 66 15.35 -33.64 25.70
N GLU A 67 14.18 -33.12 25.92
CA GLU A 67 13.49 -32.24 24.98
C GLU A 67 12.77 -31.13 25.76
N GLU A 68 12.84 -29.93 25.28
CA GLU A 68 12.01 -28.85 25.76
C GLU A 68 11.11 -28.38 24.61
N SER A 69 9.85 -28.14 24.91
CA SER A 69 8.86 -27.67 23.94
C SER A 69 8.10 -26.47 24.45
N ILE A 70 7.70 -25.61 23.56
CA ILE A 70 6.83 -24.48 23.84
C ILE A 70 5.74 -24.37 22.77
N LEU A 71 4.51 -24.08 23.21
CA LEU A 71 3.39 -23.71 22.35
C LEU A 71 3.01 -22.27 22.65
N LEU A 72 3.03 -21.41 21.62
CA LEU A 72 2.58 -20.04 21.69
C LEU A 72 1.28 -19.86 20.91
N LEU A 73 0.27 -19.28 21.54
CA LEU A 73 -0.84 -18.68 20.82
C LEU A 73 -0.44 -17.25 20.46
N VAL A 74 -0.30 -16.96 19.18
CA VAL A 74 0.18 -15.69 18.66
C VAL A 74 -0.90 -14.98 17.90
N ARG A 75 -1.10 -13.69 18.17
CA ARG A 75 -1.80 -12.76 17.29
C ARG A 75 -0.79 -11.76 16.75
N GLY A 76 -0.70 -11.67 15.42
CA GLY A 76 0.21 -10.76 14.78
C GLY A 76 -0.47 -9.92 13.71
N THR A 77 0.22 -8.85 13.32
CA THR A 77 -0.19 -7.96 12.25
C THR A 77 0.91 -7.90 11.21
N VAL A 78 0.53 -8.07 9.94
CA VAL A 78 1.41 -7.86 8.79
C VAL A 78 0.88 -6.70 7.98
N VAL A 79 1.74 -5.77 7.65
CA VAL A 79 1.45 -4.56 6.88
C VAL A 79 2.19 -4.64 5.56
N ALA A 80 1.46 -4.49 4.45
CA ALA A 80 2.04 -4.43 3.12
C ALA A 80 1.58 -3.17 2.40
N GLY A 81 2.41 -2.64 1.52
CA GLY A 81 2.11 -1.43 0.77
C GLY A 81 3.18 -1.11 -0.25
N ILE A 82 3.06 0.06 -0.86
CA ILE A 82 4.02 0.59 -1.83
C ILE A 82 4.63 1.86 -1.26
N ASN A 83 5.94 1.99 -1.41
CA ASN A 83 6.64 3.20 -1.00
C ASN A 83 6.45 4.31 -2.04
N LEU A 84 5.48 5.18 -1.83
CA LEU A 84 5.21 6.34 -2.70
C LEU A 84 6.17 7.50 -2.45
N ALA A 85 6.92 7.52 -1.36
CA ALA A 85 7.90 8.57 -1.08
C ALA A 85 9.06 8.58 -2.10
N SER A 86 9.35 7.43 -2.72
CA SER A 86 10.35 7.29 -3.77
C SER A 86 9.90 7.78 -5.14
N LEU A 87 8.59 8.06 -5.34
CA LEU A 87 8.05 8.50 -6.62
C LEU A 87 8.69 9.81 -7.06
N SER A 88 9.17 9.85 -8.30
CA SER A 88 9.79 11.01 -8.93
C SER A 88 8.97 11.51 -10.14
N SER A 89 9.27 12.72 -10.62
CA SER A 89 8.62 13.24 -11.82
C SER A 89 8.93 12.42 -13.10
N ASN A 90 10.03 11.66 -13.09
CA ASN A 90 10.39 10.78 -14.20
C ASN A 90 9.51 9.52 -14.25
N ASP A 91 8.89 9.16 -13.12
CA ASP A 91 7.99 8.00 -13.01
C ASP A 91 6.57 8.31 -13.48
N VAL A 92 6.29 9.59 -13.75
CA VAL A 92 4.98 10.07 -14.20
C VAL A 92 5.09 10.67 -15.58
N SER A 93 4.32 10.16 -16.53
CA SER A 93 4.22 10.70 -17.87
C SER A 93 2.74 10.93 -18.25
N ILE A 94 2.47 12.04 -18.90
CA ILE A 94 1.13 12.38 -19.36
C ILE A 94 1.15 12.46 -20.88
N SER A 95 0.31 11.66 -21.52
CA SER A 95 0.23 11.64 -22.97
C SER A 95 -0.71 12.76 -23.47
N SER A 96 -0.61 13.10 -24.76
CA SER A 96 -1.40 14.15 -25.41
C SER A 96 -2.91 13.92 -25.35
N ASP A 97 -3.35 12.68 -25.20
CA ASP A 97 -4.75 12.26 -25.02
C ASP A 97 -5.22 12.28 -23.55
N GLY A 98 -4.42 12.84 -22.65
CA GLY A 98 -4.76 13.04 -21.24
C GLY A 98 -4.69 11.77 -20.38
N VAL A 99 -3.97 10.73 -20.83
CA VAL A 99 -3.71 9.53 -20.02
C VAL A 99 -2.46 9.75 -19.19
N ALA A 100 -2.58 9.65 -17.87
CA ALA A 100 -1.43 9.63 -16.96
C ALA A 100 -0.92 8.18 -16.81
N LYS A 101 0.33 7.94 -17.13
CA LYS A 101 1.04 6.69 -16.89
C LYS A 101 1.98 6.89 -15.71
N ILE A 102 1.82 6.06 -14.68
CA ILE A 102 2.58 6.16 -13.43
C ILE A 102 3.31 4.85 -13.20
N HIS A 103 4.64 4.93 -13.06
CA HIS A 103 5.49 3.80 -12.70
C HIS A 103 5.61 3.75 -11.18
N LEU A 104 5.18 2.63 -10.61
CA LEU A 104 5.22 2.37 -9.17
C LEU A 104 6.17 1.21 -8.87
N MET A 105 6.76 1.22 -7.69
CA MET A 105 7.48 0.06 -7.18
C MET A 105 6.52 -1.09 -6.90
N LYS A 106 7.03 -2.32 -6.85
CA LYS A 106 6.22 -3.47 -6.42
C LYS A 106 5.85 -3.32 -4.95
N PRO A 107 4.66 -3.81 -4.56
CA PRO A 107 4.28 -3.86 -3.15
C PRO A 107 5.21 -4.78 -2.37
N GLU A 108 5.49 -4.42 -1.14
CA GLU A 108 6.34 -5.16 -0.22
C GLU A 108 5.75 -5.21 1.19
N ILE A 109 6.21 -6.13 2.01
CA ILE A 109 5.91 -6.13 3.44
C ILE A 109 6.71 -5.02 4.09
N GLN A 110 6.00 -4.03 4.63
CA GLN A 110 6.58 -2.87 5.31
C GLN A 110 6.84 -3.14 6.78
N ALA A 111 5.97 -3.92 7.42
CA ALA A 111 6.11 -4.31 8.83
C ALA A 111 5.43 -5.65 9.12
N ALA A 112 5.98 -6.37 10.08
CA ALA A 112 5.31 -7.51 10.70
C ALA A 112 5.68 -7.54 12.19
N TYR A 113 4.70 -7.69 13.05
CA TYR A 113 4.89 -7.72 14.49
C TYR A 113 3.80 -8.55 15.16
N ILE A 114 4.11 -9.07 16.34
CA ILE A 114 3.15 -9.78 17.20
C ILE A 114 2.59 -8.83 18.25
N ASP A 115 1.32 -9.03 18.58
CA ASP A 115 0.65 -8.28 19.65
C ASP A 115 0.94 -8.98 21.00
N GLU A 116 1.80 -8.37 21.80
CA GLU A 116 2.22 -8.90 23.09
C GLU A 116 1.04 -9.09 24.07
N LYS A 117 0.00 -8.28 23.97
CA LYS A 117 -1.19 -8.38 24.82
C LYS A 117 -1.98 -9.67 24.57
N TYR A 118 -1.99 -10.14 23.34
CA TYR A 118 -2.75 -11.32 22.89
C TYR A 118 -1.88 -12.54 22.62
N THR A 119 -0.54 -12.39 22.66
CA THR A 119 0.40 -13.50 22.54
C THR A 119 0.62 -14.14 23.90
N LYS A 120 0.37 -15.43 24.00
CA LYS A 120 0.44 -16.16 25.28
C LYS A 120 1.19 -17.49 25.10
N VAL A 121 1.98 -17.84 26.09
CA VAL A 121 2.47 -19.21 26.23
C VAL A 121 1.27 -20.07 26.61
N TRP A 122 0.90 -21.00 25.73
CA TRP A 122 -0.19 -21.94 25.96
C TRP A 122 0.26 -23.14 26.75
N ASP A 123 1.42 -23.67 26.39
CA ASP A 123 2.03 -24.82 27.04
C ASP A 123 3.56 -24.77 26.97
N ARG A 124 4.23 -25.27 27.99
CA ARG A 124 5.68 -25.44 28.04
C ARG A 124 5.99 -26.75 28.71
N GLY A 125 6.60 -27.65 27.96
CA GLY A 125 7.03 -28.95 28.42
C GLY A 125 8.56 -29.07 28.51
N ILE A 126 9.07 -29.73 29.54
CA ILE A 126 10.47 -30.11 29.64
C ILE A 126 10.53 -31.56 30.10
N THR A 127 11.57 -32.29 29.71
CA THR A 127 11.77 -33.68 30.14
C THR A 127 11.99 -33.73 31.65
N TRP A 128 10.97 -34.14 32.41
CA TRP A 128 10.92 -34.08 33.88
C TRP A 128 11.83 -35.06 34.60
N TRP A 129 12.25 -36.15 33.97
CA TRP A 129 13.10 -37.18 34.53
C TRP A 129 14.61 -36.84 34.46
N THR A 130 14.94 -35.68 33.88
CA THR A 130 16.31 -35.16 33.79
C THR A 130 16.47 -33.87 34.63
N PRO A 131 16.56 -33.99 35.96
CA PRO A 131 16.56 -32.82 36.86
C PRO A 131 17.79 -31.90 36.70
N TRP A 132 18.81 -32.34 35.98
CA TRP A 132 20.00 -31.56 35.65
C TRP A 132 19.87 -30.76 34.35
N VAL A 133 18.80 -30.94 33.60
CA VAL A 133 18.54 -30.18 32.38
C VAL A 133 17.86 -28.86 32.74
N SER A 134 18.57 -27.75 32.55
CA SER A 134 18.00 -26.41 32.77
C SER A 134 17.09 -25.97 31.62
N PRO A 135 15.97 -25.28 31.92
CA PRO A 135 15.16 -24.65 30.92
C PRO A 135 15.96 -23.68 30.06
N ASP A 136 15.69 -23.64 28.77
CA ASP A 136 16.23 -22.60 27.90
C ASP A 136 15.39 -21.30 28.08
N LEU A 137 16.05 -20.31 28.67
CA LEU A 137 15.42 -19.00 28.89
C LEU A 137 15.13 -18.26 27.59
N ASP A 138 15.82 -18.61 26.52
CA ASP A 138 15.67 -17.98 25.20
C ASP A 138 14.66 -18.70 24.29
N LEU A 139 14.15 -19.88 24.68
CA LEU A 139 13.23 -20.67 23.85
C LEU A 139 11.97 -19.88 23.48
N GLU A 140 11.42 -19.13 24.42
CA GLU A 140 10.26 -18.28 24.17
C GLU A 140 10.60 -17.15 23.19
N HIS A 141 11.75 -16.51 23.33
CA HIS A 141 12.21 -15.48 22.41
C HIS A 141 12.39 -16.04 21.00
N LYS A 142 13.04 -17.18 20.87
CA LYS A 142 13.19 -17.88 19.58
C LYS A 142 11.83 -18.20 18.95
N ALA A 143 10.87 -18.71 19.73
CA ALA A 143 9.53 -19.01 19.26
C ALA A 143 8.76 -17.77 18.82
N ARG A 144 8.92 -16.62 19.50
CA ARG A 144 8.32 -15.34 19.11
C ARG A 144 8.92 -14.81 17.81
N MET A 145 10.24 -14.94 17.63
CA MET A 145 10.90 -14.55 16.37
C MET A 145 10.42 -15.42 15.20
N GLN A 146 10.36 -16.73 15.40
CA GLN A 146 9.80 -17.65 14.39
C GLN A 146 8.35 -17.31 14.07
N ALA A 147 7.54 -16.94 15.07
CA ALA A 147 6.15 -16.55 14.87
C ALA A 147 6.02 -15.36 13.91
N ILE A 148 6.92 -14.37 14.01
CA ILE A 148 6.91 -13.21 13.09
C ILE A 148 7.17 -13.66 11.65
N ASP A 149 8.10 -14.58 11.43
CA ASP A 149 8.40 -15.08 10.09
C ASP A 149 7.26 -15.95 9.55
N ASP A 150 6.64 -16.77 10.40
CA ASP A 150 5.50 -17.60 10.05
C ASP A 150 4.27 -16.77 9.66
N ILE A 151 3.96 -15.67 10.38
CA ILE A 151 2.84 -14.80 10.02
C ILE A 151 3.12 -14.00 8.73
N LYS A 152 4.39 -13.62 8.45
CA LYS A 152 4.76 -13.03 7.17
C LYS A 152 4.49 -14.00 6.02
N LEU A 153 4.95 -15.25 6.17
CA LEU A 153 4.75 -16.27 5.15
C LEU A 153 3.26 -16.53 4.90
N GLU A 154 2.47 -16.62 5.97
CA GLU A 154 1.01 -16.78 5.89
C GLU A 154 0.37 -15.62 5.15
N ALA A 155 0.72 -14.36 5.50
CA ALA A 155 0.21 -13.17 4.82
C ALA A 155 0.54 -13.17 3.31
N LEU A 156 1.75 -13.60 2.95
CA LEU A 156 2.15 -13.74 1.54
C LEU A 156 1.30 -14.79 0.82
N GLN A 157 1.07 -15.96 1.44
CA GLN A 157 0.22 -17.02 0.90
C GLN A 157 -1.24 -16.58 0.75
N MET A 158 -1.73 -15.76 1.68
CA MET A 158 -3.06 -15.16 1.62
C MET A 158 -3.18 -14.05 0.55
N GLY A 159 -2.07 -13.64 -0.08
CA GLY A 159 -2.06 -12.69 -1.18
C GLY A 159 -2.05 -11.22 -0.78
N ILE A 160 -1.52 -10.87 0.39
CA ILE A 160 -1.47 -9.51 0.91
C ILE A 160 -0.83 -8.51 -0.08
N LEU A 161 0.19 -8.94 -0.86
CA LEU A 161 0.83 -8.06 -1.84
C LEU A 161 -0.10 -7.71 -3.01
N ALA A 162 -0.89 -8.68 -3.49
CA ALA A 162 -1.86 -8.43 -4.55
C ALA A 162 -3.00 -7.52 -4.06
N GLU A 163 -3.39 -7.65 -2.80
CA GLU A 163 -4.36 -6.75 -2.17
C GLU A 163 -3.80 -5.34 -2.03
N ALA A 164 -2.56 -5.19 -1.57
CA ALA A 164 -1.88 -3.91 -1.47
C ALA A 164 -1.77 -3.21 -2.83
N GLN A 165 -1.45 -3.95 -3.89
CA GLN A 165 -1.42 -3.40 -5.24
C GLN A 165 -2.79 -2.86 -5.64
N ARG A 166 -3.86 -3.63 -5.46
CA ARG A 166 -5.23 -3.21 -5.81
C ARG A 166 -5.67 -1.98 -5.02
N SER A 167 -5.38 -1.96 -3.71
CA SER A 167 -5.72 -0.82 -2.85
C SER A 167 -5.08 0.46 -3.36
N VAL A 168 -3.77 0.43 -3.62
CA VAL A 168 -3.03 1.59 -4.15
C VAL A 168 -3.59 2.05 -5.50
N GLU A 169 -3.91 1.12 -6.42
CA GLU A 169 -4.49 1.50 -7.72
C GLU A 169 -5.83 2.22 -7.56
N VAL A 170 -6.69 1.74 -6.64
CA VAL A 170 -8.00 2.35 -6.38
C VAL A 170 -7.84 3.72 -5.75
N ASP A 171 -7.02 3.83 -4.72
CA ASP A 171 -6.82 5.06 -3.97
C ASP A 171 -6.19 6.16 -4.84
N LEU A 172 -5.11 5.83 -5.55
CA LEU A 172 -4.45 6.77 -6.45
C LEU A 172 -5.34 7.18 -7.60
N ARG A 173 -6.13 6.26 -8.17
CA ARG A 173 -7.09 6.58 -9.23
C ARG A 173 -8.13 7.57 -8.75
N SER A 174 -8.68 7.37 -7.56
CA SER A 174 -9.68 8.24 -6.96
C SER A 174 -9.13 9.65 -6.74
N ILE A 175 -7.90 9.74 -6.23
CA ILE A 175 -7.21 11.01 -6.00
C ILE A 175 -6.94 11.73 -7.31
N LEU A 176 -6.39 11.04 -8.31
CA LEU A 176 -6.07 11.63 -9.61
C LEU A 176 -7.34 12.10 -10.36
N GLN A 177 -8.46 11.38 -10.21
CA GLN A 177 -9.74 11.80 -10.74
C GLN A 177 -10.25 13.10 -10.09
N ALA A 178 -10.04 13.26 -8.78
CA ALA A 178 -10.37 14.51 -8.08
C ALA A 178 -9.56 15.71 -8.62
N PHE A 179 -8.34 15.47 -9.10
CA PHE A 179 -7.52 16.48 -9.78
C PHE A 179 -7.85 16.66 -11.27
N GLY A 180 -8.82 15.89 -11.81
CA GLY A 180 -9.31 15.99 -13.17
C GLY A 180 -8.62 15.06 -14.17
N ILE A 181 -7.76 14.13 -13.72
CA ILE A 181 -7.13 13.11 -14.54
C ILE A 181 -8.08 11.91 -14.60
N GLN A 182 -8.79 11.76 -15.72
CA GLN A 182 -9.83 10.73 -15.86
C GLN A 182 -9.27 9.35 -16.21
N LYS A 183 -8.11 9.29 -16.88
CA LYS A 183 -7.50 8.04 -17.33
C LYS A 183 -6.11 7.88 -16.75
N THR A 184 -5.93 6.79 -16.00
CA THR A 184 -4.64 6.48 -15.36
C THR A 184 -4.26 5.04 -15.65
N LEU A 185 -3.00 4.83 -16.04
CA LEU A 185 -2.35 3.54 -16.22
C LEU A 185 -1.24 3.39 -15.19
N PHE A 186 -1.33 2.37 -14.33
CA PHE A 186 -0.27 2.03 -13.40
C PHE A 186 0.61 0.92 -13.96
N VAL A 187 1.91 1.07 -13.81
CA VAL A 187 2.92 0.09 -14.22
C VAL A 187 3.80 -0.21 -13.03
N PHE A 188 3.77 -1.47 -12.57
CA PHE A 188 4.59 -1.90 -11.43
C PHE A 188 5.92 -2.42 -11.94
N GLY A 189 6.99 -1.72 -11.56
CA GLY A 189 8.36 -2.02 -11.96
C GLY A 189 9.04 -3.01 -11.02
N THR A 190 10.22 -3.44 -11.44
CA THR A 190 11.15 -4.29 -10.64
C THR A 190 11.86 -3.46 -9.61
#